data_1385721659764af04a36dbb28610bada
#
_entry.id   1385721659764af04a36dbb28610bada
#
_cell.length_a   1.000
_cell.length_b   1.000
_cell.length_c   1.000
_cell.angle_alpha   90.00
_cell.angle_beta   90.00
_cell.angle_gamma   90.00
#
_symmetry.space_group_name_H-M   'P 1'
#
loop_
_entity.id
_entity.type
_entity.pdbx_description
1 polymer ?
#
loop_
_entity_poly.entity_id
_entity_poly.type
_entity_poly.pdbx_seq_one_letter_code
_entity_poly.pdbx_strand_id
1 'polypeptide(L)'
;MGLEERRAVLWRVFSEVVKLDTTVERGGELYDFHESIVNALRPALKEGIRSIVVVAPARTDHARSLLDHVRKHHTWLVRGGPNVATFGELIGAAGQLHEVHELVRAKAFREIIGETTSRDADNIAKVLEKGLSSEESSIVVSYSLEQIEDLVYGQERHDSLRPEHVVLTDKYLADTKNRARILRLLQISKNNGIKTTIINAESSAGVRLSQLGGLVCFAKSNGKKRK
;
A
#
# COMPACT_ATOMS: atom_id res chain seq x y z
N MET A 1 -8.89 -7.76 8.48
CA MET A 1 -9.57 -8.97 7.96
C MET A 1 -9.71 -9.95 9.09
N GLY A 2 -10.95 -10.41 9.39
CA GLY A 2 -11.22 -11.53 10.29
C GLY A 2 -11.08 -12.86 9.56
N LEU A 3 -10.32 -13.79 10.10
CA LEU A 3 -10.07 -15.10 9.50
C LEU A 3 -10.47 -16.21 10.46
N GLU A 4 -11.41 -17.01 10.04
CA GLU A 4 -11.93 -18.19 10.73
C GLU A 4 -11.65 -19.44 9.89
N GLU A 5 -11.96 -20.63 10.41
CA GLU A 5 -11.71 -21.91 9.72
C GLU A 5 -12.38 -22.01 8.34
N ARG A 6 -13.62 -21.48 8.23
CA ARG A 6 -14.46 -21.59 7.03
C ARG A 6 -14.82 -20.26 6.39
N ARG A 7 -14.41 -19.15 6.98
CA ARG A 7 -14.83 -17.83 6.53
C ARG A 7 -13.75 -16.79 6.74
N ALA A 8 -13.58 -15.90 5.78
CA ALA A 8 -12.81 -14.68 5.92
C ALA A 8 -13.69 -13.46 5.67
N VAL A 9 -13.66 -12.49 6.58
CA VAL A 9 -14.44 -11.25 6.49
C VAL A 9 -13.50 -10.09 6.31
N LEU A 10 -13.58 -9.40 5.19
CA LEU A 10 -12.71 -8.28 4.84
C LEU A 10 -13.40 -6.96 5.24
N TRP A 11 -12.71 -6.17 6.02
CA TRP A 11 -13.16 -4.87 6.51
C TRP A 11 -12.21 -3.78 6.03
N ARG A 12 -12.76 -2.67 5.57
CA ARG A 12 -12.01 -1.44 5.36
C ARG A 12 -12.12 -0.57 6.59
N VAL A 13 -10.98 -0.15 7.12
CA VAL A 13 -10.89 0.71 8.31
C VAL A 13 -10.23 2.02 7.91
N PHE A 14 -10.95 3.13 8.09
CA PHE A 14 -10.46 4.48 7.83
C PHE A 14 -10.67 5.31 9.10
N SER A 15 -9.60 5.48 9.87
CA SER A 15 -9.70 6.09 11.19
C SER A 15 -10.68 5.30 12.08
N GLU A 16 -11.83 5.87 12.41
CA GLU A 16 -12.88 5.20 13.21
C GLU A 16 -14.01 4.59 12.36
N VAL A 17 -14.00 4.83 11.05
CA VAL A 17 -15.03 4.31 10.15
C VAL A 17 -14.67 2.90 9.71
N VAL A 18 -15.52 1.94 10.03
CA VAL A 18 -15.39 0.53 9.64
C VAL A 18 -16.47 0.21 8.62
N LYS A 19 -16.05 -0.31 7.47
CA LYS A 19 -16.96 -0.72 6.39
C LYS A 19 -16.64 -2.15 5.99
N LEU A 20 -17.68 -3.00 5.91
CA LEU A 20 -17.57 -4.32 5.31
C LEU A 20 -17.20 -4.17 3.83
N ASP A 21 -16.17 -4.86 3.39
CA ASP A 21 -15.75 -4.90 1.99
C ASP A 21 -16.34 -6.14 1.31
N THR A 22 -16.00 -7.33 1.81
CA THR A 22 -16.54 -8.60 1.30
C THR A 22 -16.38 -9.73 2.31
N THR A 23 -17.08 -10.83 2.07
CA THR A 23 -16.93 -12.08 2.80
C THR A 23 -16.58 -13.20 1.83
N VAL A 24 -15.63 -14.04 2.21
CA VAL A 24 -15.16 -15.20 1.46
C VAL A 24 -15.47 -16.44 2.28
N GLU A 25 -16.27 -17.36 1.74
CA GLU A 25 -16.58 -18.65 2.35
C GLU A 25 -15.67 -19.74 1.79
N ARG A 26 -15.27 -20.68 2.64
CA ARG A 26 -14.49 -21.83 2.23
C ARG A 26 -15.43 -22.93 1.68
N GLY A 27 -15.43 -23.09 0.35
CA GLY A 27 -16.25 -24.09 -0.33
C GLY A 27 -15.52 -25.43 -0.58
N GLY A 28 -14.23 -25.54 -0.31
CA GLY A 28 -13.42 -26.71 -0.66
C GLY A 28 -12.07 -26.77 0.07
N GLU A 29 -11.03 -27.05 -0.70
CA GLU A 29 -9.66 -27.16 -0.20
C GLU A 29 -9.16 -25.83 0.42
N LEU A 30 -8.23 -25.96 1.37
CA LEU A 30 -7.65 -24.79 2.04
C LEU A 30 -6.88 -23.90 1.06
N TYR A 31 -6.26 -24.50 0.05
CA TYR A 31 -5.55 -23.77 -1.00
C TYR A 31 -6.51 -22.83 -1.74
N ASP A 32 -7.64 -23.32 -2.23
CA ASP A 32 -8.62 -22.54 -2.99
C ASP A 32 -9.26 -21.43 -2.13
N PHE A 33 -9.42 -21.68 -0.84
CA PHE A 33 -9.88 -20.68 0.10
C PHE A 33 -8.89 -19.53 0.23
N HIS A 34 -7.59 -19.82 0.38
CA HIS A 34 -6.55 -18.80 0.43
C HIS A 34 -6.43 -18.02 -0.88
N GLU A 35 -6.52 -18.69 -2.04
CA GLU A 35 -6.57 -18.03 -3.35
C GLU A 35 -7.76 -17.07 -3.45
N SER A 36 -8.93 -17.48 -2.99
CA SER A 36 -10.14 -16.66 -2.98
C SER A 36 -9.98 -15.43 -2.09
N ILE A 37 -9.32 -15.56 -0.94
CA ILE A 37 -9.00 -14.43 -0.05
C ILE A 37 -8.04 -13.45 -0.76
N VAL A 38 -6.97 -13.93 -1.37
CA VAL A 38 -6.02 -13.07 -2.10
C VAL A 38 -6.70 -12.35 -3.26
N ASN A 39 -7.57 -13.04 -3.99
CA ASN A 39 -8.35 -12.44 -5.07
C ASN A 39 -9.32 -11.35 -4.54
N ALA A 40 -9.94 -11.57 -3.39
CA ALA A 40 -10.81 -10.59 -2.73
C ALA A 40 -10.04 -9.34 -2.24
N LEU A 41 -8.74 -9.46 -1.93
CA LEU A 41 -7.89 -8.32 -1.55
C LEU A 41 -7.47 -7.46 -2.76
N ARG A 42 -7.48 -7.99 -3.99
CA ARG A 42 -6.98 -7.28 -5.19
C ARG A 42 -7.62 -5.91 -5.45
N PRO A 43 -8.95 -5.71 -5.29
CA PRO A 43 -9.56 -4.38 -5.46
C PRO A 43 -8.97 -3.35 -4.49
N ALA A 44 -8.90 -3.70 -3.20
CA ALA A 44 -8.34 -2.82 -2.17
C ALA A 44 -6.86 -2.49 -2.43
N LEU A 45 -6.09 -3.48 -2.88
CA LEU A 45 -4.68 -3.28 -3.26
C LEU A 45 -4.53 -2.36 -4.48
N LYS A 46 -5.41 -2.46 -5.48
CA LYS A 46 -5.44 -1.54 -6.63
C LYS A 46 -5.77 -0.11 -6.22
N GLU A 47 -6.60 0.07 -5.20
CA GLU A 47 -6.92 1.38 -4.61
C GLU A 47 -5.79 1.95 -3.74
N GLY A 48 -4.71 1.19 -3.53
CA GLY A 48 -3.52 1.67 -2.79
C GLY A 48 -3.49 1.26 -1.32
N ILE A 49 -4.45 0.46 -0.83
CA ILE A 49 -4.38 -0.10 0.52
C ILE A 49 -3.23 -1.10 0.59
N ARG A 50 -2.32 -0.92 1.54
CA ARG A 50 -1.10 -1.74 1.69
C ARG A 50 -0.95 -2.39 3.06
N SER A 51 -1.55 -1.82 4.09
CA SER A 51 -1.53 -2.38 5.44
C SER A 51 -2.71 -3.33 5.63
N ILE A 52 -2.43 -4.60 5.85
CA ILE A 52 -3.43 -5.65 6.04
C ILE A 52 -3.21 -6.28 7.40
N VAL A 53 -4.19 -6.17 8.31
CA VAL A 53 -4.18 -6.87 9.59
C VAL A 53 -5.04 -8.13 9.48
N VAL A 54 -4.43 -9.27 9.71
CA VAL A 54 -5.10 -10.58 9.79
C VAL A 54 -5.42 -10.86 11.24
N VAL A 55 -6.69 -10.99 11.55
CA VAL A 55 -7.21 -11.27 12.90
C VAL A 55 -7.73 -12.70 12.91
N ALA A 56 -7.18 -13.55 13.76
CA ALA A 56 -7.60 -14.94 13.89
C ALA A 56 -7.76 -15.32 15.38
N PRO A 57 -8.59 -16.34 15.69
CA PRO A 57 -8.78 -16.80 17.05
C PRO A 57 -7.46 -17.33 17.67
N ALA A 58 -7.35 -17.20 18.99
CA ALA A 58 -6.23 -17.75 19.74
C ALA A 58 -6.10 -19.25 19.51
N ARG A 59 -4.87 -19.76 19.53
CA ARG A 59 -4.53 -21.19 19.39
C ARG A 59 -4.97 -21.81 18.04
N THR A 60 -5.09 -21.00 17.00
CA THR A 60 -5.30 -21.46 15.62
C THR A 60 -4.13 -21.04 14.74
N ASP A 61 -3.88 -21.82 13.68
CA ASP A 61 -2.82 -21.51 12.70
C ASP A 61 -3.39 -20.77 11.44
N HIS A 62 -4.63 -20.29 11.49
CA HIS A 62 -5.29 -19.75 10.31
C HIS A 62 -4.53 -18.57 9.71
N ALA A 63 -4.14 -17.58 10.52
CA ALA A 63 -3.38 -16.42 10.05
C ALA A 63 -2.02 -16.84 9.47
N ARG A 64 -1.28 -17.69 10.19
CA ARG A 64 0.02 -18.19 9.76
C ARG A 64 -0.07 -18.97 8.46
N SER A 65 -1.04 -19.87 8.35
CA SER A 65 -1.28 -20.69 7.16
C SER A 65 -1.57 -19.83 5.92
N LEU A 66 -2.41 -18.78 6.06
CA LEU A 66 -2.67 -17.82 4.99
C LEU A 66 -1.41 -17.05 4.61
N LEU A 67 -0.63 -16.57 5.58
CA LEU A 67 0.59 -15.80 5.30
C LEU A 67 1.68 -16.66 4.64
N ASP A 68 1.80 -17.91 5.01
CA ASP A 68 2.72 -18.87 4.38
C ASP A 68 2.28 -19.15 2.93
N HIS A 69 0.98 -19.31 2.68
CA HIS A 69 0.43 -19.39 1.33
C HIS A 69 0.77 -18.14 0.50
N VAL A 70 0.55 -16.94 1.04
CA VAL A 70 0.89 -15.68 0.36
C VAL A 70 2.39 -15.60 0.05
N ARG A 71 3.26 -15.94 1.00
CA ARG A 71 4.72 -15.93 0.81
C ARG A 71 5.17 -16.90 -0.27
N LYS A 72 4.52 -18.06 -0.37
CA LYS A 72 4.87 -19.14 -1.29
C LYS A 72 4.33 -18.92 -2.70
N HIS A 73 3.06 -18.49 -2.82
CA HIS A 73 2.34 -18.45 -4.10
C HIS A 73 2.11 -17.04 -4.63
N HIS A 74 2.18 -16.00 -3.77
CA HIS A 74 1.94 -14.61 -4.13
C HIS A 74 3.12 -13.71 -3.74
N THR A 75 4.33 -14.09 -4.14
CA THR A 75 5.57 -13.36 -3.83
C THR A 75 5.52 -11.89 -4.25
N TRP A 76 4.79 -11.57 -5.32
CA TRP A 76 4.55 -10.21 -5.79
C TRP A 76 3.85 -9.32 -4.76
N LEU A 77 3.11 -9.93 -3.83
CA LEU A 77 2.36 -9.22 -2.78
C LEU A 77 3.23 -8.87 -1.58
N VAL A 78 4.34 -9.58 -1.35
CA VAL A 78 5.21 -9.44 -0.18
C VAL A 78 6.66 -9.08 -0.51
N ARG A 79 7.07 -9.10 -1.79
CA ARG A 79 8.43 -8.79 -2.24
C ARG A 79 8.44 -8.00 -3.53
N GLY A 80 9.37 -7.09 -3.65
CA GLY A 80 9.88 -6.66 -4.96
C GLY A 80 9.27 -5.44 -5.59
N GLY A 81 8.69 -4.48 -4.89
CA GLY A 81 8.29 -3.24 -5.56
C GLY A 81 7.44 -2.28 -4.72
N PRO A 82 7.05 -1.14 -5.29
CA PRO A 82 6.27 -0.13 -4.59
C PRO A 82 4.83 -0.58 -4.26
N ASN A 83 4.43 -1.76 -4.75
CA ASN A 83 3.09 -2.32 -4.60
C ASN A 83 2.99 -3.47 -3.59
N VAL A 84 4.02 -3.66 -2.78
CA VAL A 84 4.05 -4.67 -1.73
C VAL A 84 3.04 -4.33 -0.63
N ALA A 85 2.30 -5.32 -0.15
CA ALA A 85 1.45 -5.20 1.03
C ALA A 85 2.21 -5.63 2.29
N THR A 86 1.94 -4.96 3.38
CA THR A 86 2.47 -5.28 4.71
C THR A 86 1.38 -5.96 5.52
N PHE A 87 1.70 -7.14 6.04
CA PHE A 87 0.77 -7.92 6.85
C PHE A 87 1.16 -7.84 8.32
N GLY A 88 0.16 -7.56 9.17
CA GLY A 88 0.21 -7.70 10.61
C GLY A 88 -0.71 -8.82 11.08
N GLU A 89 -0.38 -9.48 12.16
CA GLU A 89 -1.18 -10.54 12.77
C GLU A 89 -1.70 -10.10 14.13
N LEU A 90 -2.97 -10.34 14.42
CA LEU A 90 -3.60 -10.03 15.70
C LEU A 90 -4.47 -11.21 16.15
N ILE A 91 -4.38 -11.56 17.42
CA ILE A 91 -5.26 -12.54 18.04
C ILE A 91 -6.55 -11.85 18.44
N GLY A 92 -7.70 -12.40 18.00
CA GLY A 92 -9.02 -11.84 18.29
C GLY A 92 -10.10 -12.37 17.38
N ALA A 93 -11.24 -11.70 17.39
CA ALA A 93 -12.36 -11.94 16.49
C ALA A 93 -12.64 -10.68 15.65
N ALA A 94 -12.95 -10.85 14.39
CA ALA A 94 -13.32 -9.78 13.46
C ALA A 94 -14.31 -10.30 12.39
N GLY A 95 -15.17 -11.21 12.79
CA GLY A 95 -16.25 -11.73 11.95
C GLY A 95 -17.47 -10.81 11.91
N GLN A 96 -17.65 -9.94 12.91
CA GLN A 96 -18.78 -9.04 13.06
C GLN A 96 -18.34 -7.60 13.29
N LEU A 97 -19.21 -6.65 12.93
CA LEU A 97 -18.90 -5.22 12.98
C LEU A 97 -18.52 -4.73 14.38
N HIS A 98 -19.21 -5.18 15.43
CA HIS A 98 -18.92 -4.77 16.80
C HIS A 98 -17.53 -5.24 17.27
N GLU A 99 -17.11 -6.47 16.90
CA GLU A 99 -15.80 -7.00 17.20
C GLU A 99 -14.69 -6.15 16.56
N VAL A 100 -14.91 -5.72 15.32
CA VAL A 100 -13.95 -4.85 14.62
C VAL A 100 -13.87 -3.47 15.29
N HIS A 101 -15.00 -2.91 15.74
CA HIS A 101 -14.99 -1.64 16.47
C HIS A 101 -14.23 -1.74 17.81
N GLU A 102 -14.35 -2.84 18.53
CA GLU A 102 -13.57 -3.10 19.73
C GLU A 102 -12.07 -3.23 19.43
N LEU A 103 -11.74 -3.99 18.40
CA LEU A 103 -10.35 -4.17 17.95
C LEU A 103 -9.69 -2.84 17.54
N VAL A 104 -10.36 -2.01 16.77
CA VAL A 104 -9.81 -0.72 16.31
C VAL A 104 -9.48 0.21 17.49
N ARG A 105 -10.23 0.13 18.58
CA ARG A 105 -9.97 0.89 19.81
C ARG A 105 -8.85 0.29 20.67
N ALA A 106 -8.54 -0.98 20.48
CA ALA A 106 -7.52 -1.67 21.27
C ALA A 106 -6.11 -1.13 21.00
N LYS A 107 -5.28 -1.04 22.06
CA LYS A 107 -3.89 -0.60 21.95
C LYS A 107 -3.09 -1.49 20.99
N ALA A 108 -3.26 -2.81 21.10
CA ALA A 108 -2.58 -3.80 20.24
C ALA A 108 -2.84 -3.57 18.75
N PHE A 109 -4.07 -3.22 18.35
CA PHE A 109 -4.40 -2.91 16.97
C PHE A 109 -3.66 -1.65 16.48
N ARG A 110 -3.64 -0.59 17.30
CA ARG A 110 -2.94 0.65 16.99
C ARG A 110 -1.43 0.45 16.84
N GLU A 111 -0.83 -0.38 17.69
CA GLU A 111 0.58 -0.74 17.60
C GLU A 111 0.88 -1.49 16.30
N ILE A 112 0.08 -2.49 15.93
CA ILE A 112 0.24 -3.24 14.68
C ILE A 112 0.04 -2.35 13.46
N ILE A 113 -0.95 -1.46 13.45
CA ILE A 113 -1.13 -0.49 12.36
C ILE A 113 0.08 0.44 12.26
N GLY A 114 0.60 0.94 13.38
CA GLY A 114 1.83 1.73 13.42
C GLY A 114 3.02 0.98 12.80
N GLU A 115 3.23 -0.27 13.19
CA GLU A 115 4.29 -1.11 12.62
C GLU A 115 4.11 -1.39 11.12
N THR A 116 2.89 -1.75 10.69
CA THR A 116 2.63 -2.03 9.27
C THR A 116 2.79 -0.78 8.42
N THR A 117 2.38 0.38 8.91
CA THR A 117 2.56 1.67 8.23
C THR A 117 4.03 2.06 8.16
N SER A 118 4.80 1.82 9.23
CA SER A 118 6.25 2.07 9.24
C SER A 118 6.97 1.16 8.23
N ARG A 119 6.62 -0.12 8.15
CA ARG A 119 7.18 -1.05 7.16
C ARG A 119 6.82 -0.65 5.72
N ASP A 120 5.62 -0.14 5.48
CA ASP A 120 5.24 0.43 4.18
C ASP A 120 6.13 1.63 3.83
N ALA A 121 6.37 2.52 4.79
CA ALA A 121 7.28 3.64 4.61
C ALA A 121 8.72 3.17 4.32
N ASP A 122 9.23 2.17 5.03
CA ASP A 122 10.56 1.59 4.80
C ASP A 122 10.68 0.93 3.41
N ASN A 123 9.61 0.29 2.92
CA ASN A 123 9.57 -0.25 1.56
C ASN A 123 9.65 0.88 0.51
N ILE A 124 8.97 1.99 0.74
CA ILE A 124 9.04 3.18 -0.12
C ILE A 124 10.47 3.75 -0.09
N ALA A 125 11.11 3.84 1.08
CA ALA A 125 12.48 4.31 1.21
C ALA A 125 13.47 3.44 0.43
N LYS A 126 13.34 2.11 0.50
CA LYS A 126 14.19 1.17 -0.26
C LYS A 126 14.02 1.33 -1.77
N VAL A 127 12.78 1.53 -2.24
CA VAL A 127 12.52 1.78 -3.67
C VAL A 127 13.12 3.11 -4.11
N LEU A 128 13.05 4.13 -3.26
CA LEU A 128 13.66 5.43 -3.49
C LEU A 128 15.19 5.31 -3.60
N GLU A 129 15.83 4.66 -2.64
CA GLU A 129 17.28 4.43 -2.65
C GLU A 129 17.74 3.67 -3.90
N LYS A 130 17.00 2.63 -4.29
CA LYS A 130 17.28 1.88 -5.50
C LYS A 130 17.11 2.72 -6.76
N GLY A 131 16.09 3.57 -6.83
CA GLY A 131 15.86 4.46 -7.97
C GLY A 131 16.91 5.58 -8.10
N LEU A 132 17.50 6.00 -6.97
CA LEU A 132 18.55 7.03 -6.95
C LEU A 132 19.97 6.46 -7.17
N SER A 133 20.23 5.20 -6.84
CA SER A 133 21.58 4.62 -6.78
C SER A 133 21.97 3.79 -8.00
N SER A 134 21.06 3.41 -8.89
CA SER A 134 21.39 2.55 -10.02
C SER A 134 21.02 3.18 -11.37
N GLU A 135 22.04 3.39 -12.23
CA GLU A 135 21.86 3.83 -13.62
C GLU A 135 21.09 2.78 -14.48
N GLU A 136 21.07 1.52 -14.06
CA GLU A 136 20.34 0.43 -14.71
C GLU A 136 18.91 0.23 -14.16
N SER A 137 18.45 1.06 -13.22
CA SER A 137 17.10 0.88 -12.69
C SER A 137 16.06 1.28 -13.74
N SER A 138 15.07 0.41 -13.95
CA SER A 138 13.90 0.75 -14.76
C SER A 138 12.98 1.78 -14.06
N ILE A 139 13.36 2.26 -12.87
CA ILE A 139 12.62 3.22 -12.06
C ILE A 139 13.33 4.57 -12.11
N VAL A 140 12.63 5.58 -12.59
CA VAL A 140 13.07 6.98 -12.58
C VAL A 140 12.35 7.71 -11.45
N VAL A 141 13.09 8.49 -10.66
CA VAL A 141 12.56 9.26 -9.55
C VAL A 141 12.55 10.74 -9.93
N SER A 142 11.37 11.37 -9.94
CA SER A 142 11.20 12.81 -10.11
C SER A 142 10.81 13.44 -8.78
N TYR A 143 11.38 14.59 -8.42
CA TYR A 143 11.18 15.28 -7.15
C TYR A 143 10.82 16.76 -7.30
N SER A 144 10.73 17.29 -8.51
CA SER A 144 10.20 18.62 -8.78
C SER A 144 8.70 18.56 -9.04
N LEU A 145 7.92 19.46 -8.42
CA LEU A 145 6.47 19.51 -8.63
C LEU A 145 6.13 19.67 -10.11
N GLU A 146 6.85 20.52 -10.84
CA GLU A 146 6.61 20.74 -12.28
C GLU A 146 6.84 19.49 -13.10
N GLN A 147 7.97 18.81 -12.88
CA GLN A 147 8.26 17.53 -13.56
C GLN A 147 7.23 16.45 -13.26
N ILE A 148 6.74 16.40 -12.03
CA ILE A 148 5.71 15.43 -11.62
C ILE A 148 4.38 15.76 -12.25
N GLU A 149 4.01 17.04 -12.32
CA GLU A 149 2.81 17.48 -13.03
C GLU A 149 2.89 17.15 -14.52
N ASP A 150 4.02 17.41 -15.17
CA ASP A 150 4.25 17.07 -16.57
C ASP A 150 4.12 15.56 -16.83
N LEU A 151 4.67 14.73 -15.94
CA LEU A 151 4.53 13.27 -16.02
C LEU A 151 3.09 12.81 -15.82
N VAL A 152 2.36 13.40 -14.88
CA VAL A 152 1.00 12.98 -14.51
C VAL A 152 -0.04 13.53 -15.48
N TYR A 153 0.14 14.76 -15.98
CA TYR A 153 -0.82 15.41 -16.88
C TYR A 153 -0.52 15.18 -18.35
N GLY A 154 0.74 14.93 -18.68
CA GLY A 154 1.25 14.86 -20.04
C GLY A 154 1.21 13.47 -20.66
N GLN A 155 0.11 12.72 -20.52
CA GLN A 155 -0.04 11.33 -21.00
C GLN A 155 0.35 11.10 -22.49
N GLU A 156 0.45 12.12 -23.32
CA GLU A 156 0.76 11.99 -24.75
C GLU A 156 2.22 12.33 -25.13
N ARG A 157 3.02 12.90 -24.22
CA ARG A 157 4.36 13.43 -24.57
C ARG A 157 5.55 12.61 -24.08
N HIS A 158 5.37 11.69 -23.15
CA HIS A 158 6.45 10.87 -22.62
C HIS A 158 6.23 9.37 -22.92
N ASP A 159 6.40 8.98 -24.19
CA ASP A 159 6.41 7.57 -24.65
C ASP A 159 7.41 6.68 -23.88
N SER A 160 8.31 7.27 -23.11
CA SER A 160 9.39 6.58 -22.41
C SER A 160 9.21 6.40 -20.90
N LEU A 161 8.37 7.23 -20.24
CA LEU A 161 8.21 7.21 -18.78
C LEU A 161 6.73 7.10 -18.39
N ARG A 162 6.40 6.07 -17.63
CA ARG A 162 5.05 5.86 -17.07
C ARG A 162 5.06 6.12 -15.57
N PRO A 163 4.35 7.15 -15.07
CA PRO A 163 4.24 7.37 -13.64
C PRO A 163 3.44 6.24 -12.97
N GLU A 164 3.98 5.65 -11.90
CA GLU A 164 3.35 4.55 -11.18
C GLU A 164 2.93 4.93 -9.77
N HIS A 165 3.69 5.83 -9.11
CA HIS A 165 3.45 6.14 -7.72
C HIS A 165 3.92 7.56 -7.36
N VAL A 166 3.01 8.37 -6.83
CA VAL A 166 3.30 9.69 -6.24
C VAL A 166 3.30 9.55 -4.73
N VAL A 167 4.39 9.95 -4.09
CA VAL A 167 4.56 9.91 -2.62
C VAL A 167 4.90 11.28 -2.11
N LEU A 168 4.24 11.70 -1.03
CA LEU A 168 4.54 12.96 -0.36
C LEU A 168 4.46 12.81 1.15
N THR A 169 5.09 13.75 1.87
CA THR A 169 4.96 13.80 3.33
C THR A 169 3.73 14.62 3.73
N ASP A 170 3.14 14.25 4.88
CA ASP A 170 2.07 15.02 5.52
C ASP A 170 2.49 16.47 5.80
N LYS A 171 3.73 16.68 6.23
CA LYS A 171 4.30 18.01 6.44
C LYS A 171 4.38 18.82 5.16
N TYR A 172 4.84 18.23 4.05
CA TYR A 172 4.86 18.92 2.75
C TYR A 172 3.45 19.34 2.32
N LEU A 173 2.45 18.47 2.50
CA LEU A 173 1.06 18.79 2.18
C LEU A 173 0.49 19.90 3.07
N ALA A 174 0.90 19.99 4.35
CA ALA A 174 0.45 21.00 5.29
C ALA A 174 1.09 22.37 5.02
N ASP A 175 2.40 22.40 4.78
CA ASP A 175 3.22 23.61 4.75
C ASP A 175 3.34 24.24 3.35
N THR A 176 2.95 23.52 2.29
CA THR A 176 3.13 23.99 0.93
C THR A 176 2.22 25.16 0.57
N LYS A 177 2.78 26.21 -0.02
CA LYS A 177 2.02 27.33 -0.61
C LYS A 177 1.20 26.89 -1.84
N ASN A 178 1.57 25.78 -2.47
CA ASN A 178 0.96 25.22 -3.67
C ASN A 178 -0.11 24.16 -3.36
N ARG A 179 -0.75 24.22 -2.19
CA ARG A 179 -1.69 23.19 -1.72
C ARG A 179 -2.77 22.83 -2.76
N ALA A 180 -3.35 23.82 -3.43
CA ALA A 180 -4.37 23.59 -4.46
C ALA A 180 -3.82 22.78 -5.65
N ARG A 181 -2.57 23.07 -6.09
CA ARG A 181 -1.88 22.31 -7.15
C ARG A 181 -1.63 20.88 -6.72
N ILE A 182 -1.17 20.66 -5.48
CA ILE A 182 -0.92 19.32 -4.93
C ILE A 182 -2.22 18.53 -4.86
N LEU A 183 -3.29 19.08 -4.34
CA LEU A 183 -4.58 18.38 -4.27
C LEU A 183 -5.10 18.02 -5.67
N ARG A 184 -4.94 18.91 -6.65
CA ARG A 184 -5.26 18.63 -8.05
C ARG A 184 -4.39 17.52 -8.62
N LEU A 185 -3.07 17.55 -8.36
CA LEU A 185 -2.14 16.51 -8.77
C LEU A 185 -2.57 15.14 -8.23
N LEU A 186 -2.87 15.04 -6.92
CA LEU A 186 -3.33 13.81 -6.29
C LEU A 186 -4.65 13.31 -6.90
N GLN A 187 -5.60 14.22 -7.17
CA GLN A 187 -6.88 13.87 -7.79
C GLN A 187 -6.68 13.31 -9.20
N ILE A 188 -5.86 13.95 -10.03
CA ILE A 188 -5.58 13.51 -11.40
C ILE A 188 -4.78 12.21 -11.38
N SER A 189 -3.79 12.09 -10.48
CA SER A 189 -3.06 10.83 -10.30
C SER A 189 -4.01 9.67 -9.99
N LYS A 190 -4.96 9.88 -9.08
CA LYS A 190 -5.97 8.87 -8.74
C LYS A 190 -6.85 8.50 -9.94
N ASN A 191 -7.31 9.49 -10.72
CA ASN A 191 -8.13 9.27 -11.90
C ASN A 191 -7.37 8.49 -12.99
N ASN A 192 -6.05 8.72 -13.11
CA ASN A 192 -5.17 8.04 -14.05
C ASN A 192 -4.67 6.66 -13.52
N GLY A 193 -5.15 6.19 -12.37
CA GLY A 193 -4.74 4.93 -11.78
C GLY A 193 -3.31 4.94 -11.22
N ILE A 194 -2.71 6.14 -11.05
CA ILE A 194 -1.39 6.31 -10.43
C ILE A 194 -1.58 6.24 -8.91
N LYS A 195 -0.80 5.40 -8.26
CA LYS A 195 -0.84 5.26 -6.80
C LYS A 195 -0.44 6.58 -6.14
N THR A 196 -1.12 6.95 -5.07
CA THR A 196 -0.77 8.10 -4.23
C THR A 196 -0.62 7.66 -2.78
N THR A 197 0.44 8.10 -2.10
CA THR A 197 0.67 7.80 -0.68
C THR A 197 1.16 9.03 0.06
N ILE A 198 0.56 9.30 1.22
CA ILE A 198 1.03 10.32 2.16
C ILE A 198 1.70 9.57 3.31
N ILE A 199 2.95 9.90 3.61
CA ILE A 199 3.71 9.29 4.71
C ILE A 199 4.00 10.33 5.80
N ASN A 200 4.15 9.85 7.03
CA ASN A 200 4.54 10.70 8.14
C ASN A 200 5.97 11.22 7.93
N ALA A 201 6.17 12.54 7.99
CA ALA A 201 7.46 13.18 7.80
C ALA A 201 8.52 12.75 8.82
N GLU A 202 8.10 12.32 10.02
CA GLU A 202 8.99 11.86 11.09
C GLU A 202 9.40 10.38 10.96
N SER A 203 8.76 9.61 10.06
CA SER A 203 9.17 8.24 9.76
C SER A 203 10.52 8.21 9.04
N SER A 204 11.24 7.09 9.08
CA SER A 204 12.54 6.93 8.38
C SER A 204 12.44 7.30 6.91
N ALA A 205 11.39 6.85 6.22
CA ALA A 205 11.11 7.20 4.83
C ALA A 205 10.69 8.67 4.66
N GLY A 206 9.92 9.23 5.61
CA GLY A 206 9.50 10.63 5.59
C GLY A 206 10.67 11.58 5.71
N VAL A 207 11.64 11.27 6.57
CA VAL A 207 12.89 12.04 6.69
C VAL A 207 13.66 12.03 5.37
N ARG A 208 13.83 10.85 4.75
CA ARG A 208 14.47 10.70 3.44
C ARG A 208 13.74 11.47 2.35
N LEU A 209 12.42 11.35 2.31
CA LEU A 209 11.59 12.06 1.35
C LEU A 209 11.66 13.57 1.54
N SER A 210 11.70 14.05 2.79
CA SER A 210 11.84 15.47 3.13
C SER A 210 13.18 16.05 2.64
N GLN A 211 14.27 15.26 2.66
CA GLN A 211 15.56 15.65 2.09
C GLN A 211 15.50 15.86 0.56
N LEU A 212 14.54 15.25 -0.13
CA LEU A 212 14.29 15.42 -1.56
C LEU A 212 13.19 16.46 -1.85
N GLY A 213 12.79 17.24 -0.86
CA GLY A 213 11.77 18.28 -1.01
C GLY A 213 10.36 17.87 -0.58
N GLY A 214 10.16 16.65 -0.07
CA GLY A 214 8.90 16.17 0.51
C GLY A 214 7.86 15.64 -0.47
N LEU A 215 8.14 15.63 -1.78
CA LEU A 215 7.29 15.10 -2.85
C LEU A 215 8.15 14.37 -3.87
N VAL A 216 7.79 13.13 -4.23
CA VAL A 216 8.45 12.37 -5.31
C VAL A 216 7.43 11.61 -6.15
N CYS A 217 7.81 11.35 -7.40
CA CYS A 217 7.11 10.43 -8.29
C CYS A 217 8.06 9.34 -8.77
N PHE A 218 7.64 8.09 -8.61
CA PHE A 218 8.27 6.94 -9.23
C PHE A 218 7.64 6.71 -10.59
N ALA A 219 8.45 6.74 -11.63
CA ALA A 219 8.04 6.42 -12.99
C ALA A 219 8.84 5.24 -13.52
N LYS A 220 8.21 4.40 -14.31
CA LYS A 220 8.85 3.27 -14.98
C LYS A 220 9.29 3.69 -16.38
N SER A 221 10.55 3.40 -16.71
CA SER A 221 11.04 3.55 -18.07
C SER A 221 10.49 2.41 -18.95
N ASN A 222 9.75 2.75 -20.00
CA ASN A 222 9.43 1.82 -21.06
C ASN A 222 10.69 1.63 -21.91
N GLY A 223 11.61 0.79 -21.45
CA GLY A 223 12.84 0.50 -22.15
C GLY A 223 12.55 0.08 -23.60
N LYS A 224 12.74 0.96 -24.55
CA LYS A 224 13.02 0.55 -25.93
C LYS A 224 14.35 -0.21 -25.85
N LYS A 225 14.30 -1.54 -26.00
CA LYS A 225 15.51 -2.31 -26.33
C LYS A 225 16.18 -1.59 -27.50
N ARG A 226 17.31 -0.94 -27.24
CA ARG A 226 18.21 -0.53 -28.32
C ARG A 226 18.57 -1.83 -29.06
N LYS A 227 18.10 -1.95 -30.31
CA LYS A 227 18.62 -2.91 -31.26
C LYS A 227 20.04 -2.52 -31.66
#